data_a18d23b938d492c5516d8811e3f9d75a
#
_entry.id   a18d23b938d492c5516d8811e3f9d75a
#
_cell.length_a   1.000
_cell.length_b   1.000
_cell.length_c   1.000
_cell.angle_alpha   90.00
_cell.angle_beta   90.00
_cell.angle_gamma   90.00
#
_symmetry.space_group_name_H-M   'P 1'
#
loop_
_entity.id
_entity.type
_entity.pdbx_description
1 polymer ?
#
loop_
_entity_poly.entity_id
_entity_poly.type
_entity_poly.pdbx_seq_one_letter_code
_entity_poly.pdbx_strand_id
1 'polypeptide(L)'
;MFLRKQLNSVIRLLLLALFILTLAIIPFSKVNQAVLPKPSQTSNPITIENMKPGTTDWQLTNPATRREIEGYASLTSVNRGNEIKFFVNTKEPSYTMEIFRMGWYAGSGGRQMAPVITRKRVQQPPPLVNEATGLIECNWKDPYVLKIPYNPADPSQWASGVYLAKLTASKSGKQSYIIFVVRDDSRASDILFQSSVTTYQAYNNWGGMSLYRWNSRGKQAYKVSFNRPYAASPNLKAAYGVGAGEFLTNFQPKRRTSSAGWEYNMVRWLEREGYDVAYSTDVDTHENQIDQYTGKPILLLHKAFLSVGHDEYWSWNMRQNVEAARDRGVSLGFFSSNTCYWQIRFESSNLTKQMNRTIVAYKESAILDPFARDDDPNNDYLVTTRWRAKPVSLPEDALIGVMYETFQVNADIVIDHTAPDWLLADTQLGNSNTQAFVHTNLKAADKQMRLEGLLGYEVDRMFGNAPANTIRIAHSPYRYGKGIRYADMTVYTANSGATVFATGSIQWSWGLDDYNAPQLRPSVLNADAQAITRNIFAKMVSQ
;
A
#
# COMPACT_ATOMS: atom_id res chain seq x y z
N MET A 1 51.34 -24.35 47.99
CA MET A 1 51.00 -23.33 46.97
C MET A 1 50.10 -23.89 45.82
N PHE A 2 50.12 -25.18 45.54
CA PHE A 2 49.34 -25.83 44.48
C PHE A 2 47.84 -26.02 44.84
N LEU A 3 47.47 -26.33 46.08
CA LEU A 3 46.09 -26.56 46.48
C LEU A 3 45.21 -25.30 46.50
N ARG A 4 45.77 -24.10 46.70
CA ARG A 4 45.01 -22.82 46.64
C ARG A 4 44.61 -22.40 45.22
N LYS A 5 45.38 -22.81 44.20
CA LYS A 5 45.08 -22.50 42.78
C LYS A 5 43.95 -23.38 42.24
N GLN A 6 43.88 -24.65 42.65
CA GLN A 6 42.79 -25.55 42.25
C GLN A 6 41.45 -25.19 42.90
N LEU A 7 41.45 -24.76 44.16
CA LEU A 7 40.19 -24.36 44.85
C LEU A 7 39.56 -23.09 44.22
N ASN A 8 40.39 -22.12 43.81
CA ASN A 8 39.89 -20.91 43.15
C ASN A 8 39.36 -21.17 41.74
N SER A 9 39.88 -22.20 41.04
CA SER A 9 39.38 -22.59 39.70
C SER A 9 38.02 -23.29 39.79
N VAL A 10 37.83 -24.16 40.81
CA VAL A 10 36.54 -24.84 41.03
C VAL A 10 35.45 -23.87 41.49
N ILE A 11 35.81 -22.91 42.39
CA ILE A 11 34.86 -21.86 42.81
C ILE A 11 34.44 -20.96 41.65
N ARG A 12 35.36 -20.60 40.73
CA ARG A 12 35.02 -19.84 39.52
C ARG A 12 34.14 -20.61 38.56
N LEU A 13 34.33 -21.92 38.38
CA LEU A 13 33.49 -22.78 37.56
C LEU A 13 32.10 -22.95 38.16
N LEU A 14 32.01 -23.09 39.49
CA LEU A 14 30.70 -23.17 40.22
C LEU A 14 29.96 -21.84 40.16
N LEU A 15 30.62 -20.71 40.28
CA LEU A 15 29.99 -19.39 40.14
C LEU A 15 29.53 -19.11 38.68
N LEU A 16 30.28 -19.58 37.69
CA LEU A 16 29.91 -19.47 36.26
C LEU A 16 28.70 -20.39 35.97
N ALA A 17 28.65 -21.60 36.53
CA ALA A 17 27.52 -22.51 36.38
C ALA A 17 26.24 -21.99 37.09
N LEU A 18 26.39 -21.33 38.24
CA LEU A 18 25.27 -20.69 38.94
C LEU A 18 24.74 -19.48 38.17
N PHE A 19 25.63 -18.70 37.51
CA PHE A 19 25.23 -17.56 36.71
C PHE A 19 24.54 -17.98 35.38
N ILE A 20 24.93 -19.12 34.81
CA ILE A 20 24.27 -19.70 33.63
C ILE A 20 22.92 -20.32 34.00
N LEU A 21 22.78 -20.91 35.21
CA LEU A 21 21.50 -21.48 35.69
C LEU A 21 20.48 -20.38 36.09
N THR A 22 20.93 -19.21 36.54
CA THR A 22 20.02 -18.08 36.87
C THR A 22 19.56 -17.31 35.63
N LEU A 23 20.26 -17.42 34.48
CA LEU A 23 19.82 -16.87 33.21
C LEU A 23 18.80 -17.78 32.47
N ALA A 24 18.64 -19.04 32.91
CA ALA A 24 17.73 -20.00 32.27
C ALA A 24 16.31 -20.03 32.89
N ILE A 25 16.02 -19.22 33.91
CA ILE A 25 14.71 -19.16 34.56
C ILE A 25 14.25 -17.70 34.63
N ILE A 26 14.23 -17.02 33.49
CA ILE A 26 13.28 -15.93 33.31
C ILE A 26 12.06 -16.58 32.67
N PRO A 27 10.92 -16.70 33.35
CA PRO A 27 9.71 -17.12 32.68
C PRO A 27 9.45 -16.04 31.63
N PHE A 28 9.43 -16.42 30.36
CA PHE A 28 8.75 -15.63 29.36
C PHE A 28 7.32 -15.48 29.86
N SER A 29 7.03 -14.37 30.54
CA SER A 29 5.67 -13.96 30.75
C SER A 29 5.08 -13.86 29.36
N LYS A 30 4.23 -14.82 28.99
CA LYS A 30 3.27 -14.64 27.91
C LYS A 30 2.59 -13.32 28.24
N VAL A 31 2.96 -12.27 27.53
CA VAL A 31 2.13 -11.08 27.44
C VAL A 31 0.81 -11.61 26.91
N ASN A 32 -0.13 -11.86 27.81
CA ASN A 32 -1.51 -12.06 27.43
C ASN A 32 -1.90 -10.77 26.72
N GLN A 33 -1.82 -10.77 25.39
CA GLN A 33 -2.53 -9.78 24.60
C GLN A 33 -3.98 -9.93 25.04
N ALA A 34 -4.48 -8.93 25.75
CA ALA A 34 -5.90 -8.82 26.03
C ALA A 34 -6.59 -8.86 24.68
N VAL A 35 -7.25 -9.98 24.38
CA VAL A 35 -8.11 -10.13 23.22
C VAL A 35 -9.31 -9.24 23.52
N LEU A 36 -9.27 -8.01 23.01
CA LEU A 36 -10.45 -7.15 23.01
C LEU A 36 -11.58 -7.91 22.32
N PRO A 37 -12.83 -7.82 22.81
CA PRO A 37 -13.95 -8.51 22.21
C PRO A 37 -14.04 -8.10 20.74
N LYS A 38 -13.89 -9.08 19.83
CA LYS A 38 -14.12 -8.87 18.42
C LYS A 38 -15.53 -8.33 18.23
N PRO A 39 -15.74 -7.31 17.34
CA PRO A 39 -17.08 -7.02 16.85
C PRO A 39 -17.72 -8.34 16.43
N SER A 40 -19.02 -8.52 16.65
CA SER A 40 -19.74 -9.72 16.23
C SER A 40 -19.51 -9.93 14.74
N GLN A 41 -18.62 -10.85 14.38
CA GLN A 41 -18.27 -11.09 12.98
C GLN A 41 -19.45 -11.73 12.31
N THR A 42 -20.25 -10.92 11.60
CA THR A 42 -21.11 -11.46 10.56
C THR A 42 -20.18 -12.11 9.52
N SER A 43 -20.47 -13.37 9.20
CA SER A 43 -19.70 -14.15 8.24
C SER A 43 -19.73 -13.46 6.87
N ASN A 44 -18.61 -12.92 6.44
CA ASN A 44 -18.43 -12.33 5.11
C ASN A 44 -17.43 -13.17 4.28
N PRO A 45 -17.33 -12.98 2.95
CA PRO A 45 -16.44 -13.79 2.11
C PRO A 45 -14.98 -13.77 2.52
N ILE A 46 -14.50 -12.66 3.08
CA ILE A 46 -13.10 -12.50 3.51
C ILE A 46 -12.83 -13.27 4.79
N THR A 47 -13.75 -13.24 5.75
CA THR A 47 -13.61 -14.04 6.99
C THR A 47 -13.66 -15.53 6.69
N ILE A 48 -14.57 -15.99 5.80
CA ILE A 48 -14.65 -17.37 5.35
C ILE A 48 -13.36 -17.80 4.65
N GLU A 49 -12.82 -16.94 3.77
CA GLU A 49 -11.56 -17.21 3.07
C GLU A 49 -10.38 -17.33 4.05
N ASN A 50 -10.29 -16.45 5.06
CA ASN A 50 -9.22 -16.45 6.06
C ASN A 50 -9.29 -17.61 7.07
N MET A 51 -10.41 -18.34 7.15
CA MET A 51 -10.51 -19.60 7.92
C MET A 51 -9.85 -20.77 7.22
N LYS A 52 -9.58 -20.67 5.90
CA LYS A 52 -8.92 -21.73 5.13
C LYS A 52 -7.42 -21.78 5.48
N PRO A 53 -6.78 -22.97 5.37
CA PRO A 53 -5.36 -23.11 5.68
C PRO A 53 -4.49 -22.19 4.81
N GLY A 54 -3.67 -21.36 5.44
CA GLY A 54 -2.65 -20.54 4.80
C GLY A 54 -1.31 -21.27 4.68
N THR A 55 -0.38 -20.64 3.96
CA THR A 55 1.01 -21.08 3.83
C THR A 55 1.96 -19.89 3.77
N THR A 56 3.22 -20.11 4.12
CA THR A 56 4.32 -19.16 3.92
C THR A 56 5.07 -19.38 2.60
N ASP A 57 4.69 -20.39 1.82
CA ASP A 57 5.36 -20.77 0.56
C ASP A 57 5.28 -19.68 -0.52
N TRP A 58 4.39 -18.71 -0.36
CA TRP A 58 4.36 -17.54 -1.23
C TRP A 58 5.65 -16.73 -1.18
N GLN A 59 6.42 -16.78 -0.09
CA GLN A 59 7.65 -15.98 0.09
C GLN A 59 8.75 -16.42 -0.88
N LEU A 60 9.52 -15.44 -1.39
CA LEU A 60 10.70 -15.75 -2.20
C LEU A 60 11.88 -16.13 -1.30
N THR A 61 12.42 -17.31 -1.50
CA THR A 61 13.63 -17.79 -0.83
C THR A 61 14.92 -17.52 -1.63
N ASN A 62 14.80 -17.28 -2.95
CA ASN A 62 15.91 -17.03 -3.86
C ASN A 62 15.53 -15.97 -4.93
N PRO A 63 15.44 -14.68 -4.55
CA PRO A 63 14.96 -13.63 -5.45
C PRO A 63 15.79 -13.46 -6.73
N ALA A 64 15.10 -13.25 -7.85
CA ALA A 64 15.68 -13.02 -9.17
C ALA A 64 16.09 -11.55 -9.35
N THR A 65 17.20 -11.15 -8.73
CA THR A 65 17.65 -9.74 -8.71
C THR A 65 18.32 -9.27 -10.00
N ARG A 66 18.63 -10.20 -10.91
CA ARG A 66 19.30 -9.92 -12.20
C ARG A 66 18.43 -10.30 -13.40
N ARG A 67 17.10 -10.35 -13.20
CA ARG A 67 16.13 -10.68 -14.24
C ARG A 67 16.27 -12.12 -14.77
N GLU A 68 16.65 -13.06 -13.91
CA GLU A 68 16.81 -14.48 -14.26
C GLU A 68 15.47 -15.13 -14.63
N ILE A 69 14.41 -14.70 -13.94
CA ILE A 69 13.01 -14.94 -14.29
C ILE A 69 12.20 -13.72 -13.94
N GLU A 70 11.29 -13.31 -14.81
CA GLU A 70 10.48 -12.11 -14.66
C GLU A 70 9.17 -12.25 -15.44
N GLY A 71 8.15 -11.47 -15.08
CA GLY A 71 6.88 -11.52 -15.79
C GLY A 71 6.01 -10.30 -15.53
N TYR A 72 4.93 -10.19 -16.32
CA TYR A 72 3.88 -9.20 -16.13
C TYR A 72 2.52 -9.75 -16.54
N ALA A 73 1.46 -9.14 -16.01
CA ALA A 73 0.09 -9.49 -16.33
C ALA A 73 -0.50 -8.60 -17.43
N SER A 74 -1.42 -9.16 -18.22
CA SER A 74 -2.14 -8.40 -19.26
C SER A 74 -3.02 -7.29 -18.69
N LEU A 75 -3.45 -7.40 -17.42
CA LEU A 75 -4.30 -6.47 -16.68
C LEU A 75 -3.69 -6.22 -15.30
N THR A 76 -4.01 -5.09 -14.66
CA THR A 76 -3.67 -4.84 -13.26
C THR A 76 -4.63 -5.57 -12.32
N SER A 77 -5.86 -5.76 -12.77
CA SER A 77 -6.90 -6.49 -12.06
C SER A 77 -7.76 -7.31 -13.02
N VAL A 78 -8.48 -8.27 -12.49
CA VAL A 78 -9.41 -9.12 -13.23
C VAL A 78 -10.65 -9.37 -12.38
N ASN A 79 -11.85 -9.26 -12.96
CA ASN A 79 -13.08 -9.61 -12.25
C ASN A 79 -13.25 -11.13 -12.17
N ARG A 80 -13.87 -11.63 -11.10
CA ARG A 80 -14.29 -13.02 -10.99
C ARG A 80 -15.13 -13.42 -12.22
N GLY A 81 -14.90 -14.63 -12.74
CA GLY A 81 -15.52 -15.11 -13.99
C GLY A 81 -14.74 -14.79 -15.26
N ASN A 82 -13.79 -13.88 -15.21
CA ASN A 82 -12.98 -13.48 -16.36
C ASN A 82 -11.60 -14.15 -16.37
N GLU A 83 -10.78 -13.82 -17.35
CA GLU A 83 -9.43 -14.35 -17.51
C GLU A 83 -8.36 -13.27 -17.52
N ILE A 84 -7.18 -13.62 -17.03
CA ILE A 84 -5.97 -12.78 -17.05
C ILE A 84 -4.81 -13.57 -17.65
N LYS A 85 -3.92 -12.90 -18.41
CA LYS A 85 -2.80 -13.53 -19.09
C LYS A 85 -1.49 -13.14 -18.39
N PHE A 86 -0.62 -14.12 -18.17
CA PHE A 86 0.71 -13.92 -17.59
C PHE A 86 1.77 -14.20 -18.62
N PHE A 87 2.60 -13.19 -18.89
CA PHE A 87 3.74 -13.26 -19.80
C PHE A 87 5.01 -13.43 -18.98
N VAL A 88 5.80 -14.44 -19.29
CA VAL A 88 7.00 -14.81 -18.54
C VAL A 88 8.22 -14.87 -19.45
N ASN A 89 9.34 -14.35 -18.95
CA ASN A 89 10.65 -14.44 -19.59
C ASN A 89 11.66 -15.10 -18.65
N THR A 90 12.37 -16.10 -19.15
CA THR A 90 13.53 -16.72 -18.51
C THR A 90 14.46 -17.32 -19.55
N LYS A 91 15.75 -17.42 -19.24
CA LYS A 91 16.73 -18.13 -20.10
C LYS A 91 16.75 -19.64 -19.82
N GLU A 92 16.11 -20.08 -18.74
CA GLU A 92 16.08 -21.50 -18.36
C GLU A 92 15.06 -22.29 -19.16
N PRO A 93 15.23 -23.64 -19.28
CA PRO A 93 14.39 -24.46 -20.18
C PRO A 93 12.91 -24.45 -19.78
N SER A 94 12.61 -24.31 -18.50
CA SER A 94 11.25 -24.31 -17.95
C SER A 94 11.18 -23.52 -16.66
N TYR A 95 9.96 -23.33 -16.18
CA TYR A 95 9.67 -22.68 -14.90
C TYR A 95 8.38 -23.22 -14.31
N THR A 96 8.20 -23.02 -13.01
CA THR A 96 6.91 -23.21 -12.34
C THR A 96 6.25 -21.88 -12.00
N MET A 97 4.93 -21.90 -11.92
CA MET A 97 4.10 -20.79 -11.48
C MET A 97 3.14 -21.29 -10.40
N GLU A 98 3.08 -20.59 -9.28
CA GLU A 98 2.20 -20.85 -8.16
C GLU A 98 1.39 -19.60 -7.88
N ILE A 99 0.08 -19.72 -7.74
CA ILE A 99 -0.82 -18.59 -7.53
C ILE A 99 -1.20 -18.51 -6.06
N PHE A 100 -0.93 -17.38 -5.41
CA PHE A 100 -1.27 -17.13 -4.02
C PHE A 100 -2.21 -15.93 -3.89
N ARG A 101 -3.26 -16.07 -3.06
CA ARG A 101 -4.03 -14.95 -2.55
C ARG A 101 -3.35 -14.45 -1.28
N MET A 102 -3.13 -13.13 -1.20
CA MET A 102 -2.53 -12.48 -0.04
C MET A 102 -3.60 -12.06 0.96
N GLY A 103 -3.33 -12.19 2.25
CA GLY A 103 -4.26 -11.86 3.33
C GLY A 103 -3.67 -12.09 4.70
N TRP A 104 -4.49 -12.50 5.69
CA TRP A 104 -4.03 -12.79 7.05
C TRP A 104 -3.71 -14.29 7.25
N TYR A 105 -4.70 -15.18 7.04
CA TYR A 105 -4.59 -16.64 7.16
C TYR A 105 -3.88 -17.10 8.46
N ALA A 106 -4.36 -16.65 9.60
CA ALA A 106 -3.77 -16.92 10.93
C ALA A 106 -2.27 -16.55 11.04
N GLY A 107 -1.84 -15.53 10.27
CA GLY A 107 -0.45 -15.04 10.26
C GLY A 107 0.40 -15.59 9.11
N SER A 108 -0.01 -16.65 8.42
CA SER A 108 0.73 -17.24 7.27
C SER A 108 0.86 -16.26 6.10
N GLY A 109 -0.07 -15.33 5.97
CA GLY A 109 0.00 -14.21 5.03
C GLY A 109 -0.45 -14.50 3.61
N GLY A 110 -0.56 -15.76 3.20
CA GLY A 110 -1.04 -16.14 1.88
C GLY A 110 -1.63 -17.54 1.84
N ARG A 111 -2.40 -17.83 0.80
CA ARG A 111 -2.96 -19.16 0.52
C ARG A 111 -2.76 -19.53 -0.95
N GLN A 112 -2.29 -20.73 -1.21
CA GLN A 112 -2.18 -21.25 -2.58
C GLN A 112 -3.56 -21.53 -3.16
N MET A 113 -3.80 -21.01 -4.37
CA MET A 113 -5.13 -21.00 -4.99
C MET A 113 -5.33 -22.06 -6.05
N ALA A 114 -4.24 -22.59 -6.61
CA ALA A 114 -4.28 -23.55 -7.69
C ALA A 114 -3.09 -24.51 -7.58
N PRO A 115 -3.16 -25.71 -8.21
CA PRO A 115 -2.00 -26.58 -8.35
C PRO A 115 -0.84 -25.87 -9.06
N VAL A 116 0.39 -26.32 -8.80
CA VAL A 116 1.59 -25.81 -9.44
C VAL A 116 1.53 -25.99 -10.95
N ILE A 117 1.76 -24.93 -11.69
CA ILE A 117 1.76 -24.88 -13.15
C ILE A 117 3.19 -24.98 -13.64
N THR A 118 3.51 -25.98 -14.46
CA THR A 118 4.84 -26.10 -15.10
C THR A 118 4.75 -25.72 -16.57
N ARG A 119 5.67 -24.83 -17.01
CA ARG A 119 5.73 -24.41 -18.42
C ARG A 119 7.15 -24.45 -18.97
N LYS A 120 7.25 -24.79 -20.27
CA LYS A 120 8.49 -24.58 -21.01
C LYS A 120 8.70 -23.08 -21.26
N ARG A 121 9.96 -22.67 -21.36
CA ARG A 121 10.29 -21.29 -21.72
C ARG A 121 9.86 -20.97 -23.14
N VAL A 122 9.52 -19.71 -23.38
CA VAL A 122 9.43 -19.12 -24.71
C VAL A 122 10.48 -18.01 -24.79
N GLN A 123 11.17 -17.94 -25.91
CA GLN A 123 12.10 -16.83 -26.16
C GLN A 123 11.28 -15.57 -26.41
N GLN A 124 11.41 -14.59 -25.53
CA GLN A 124 10.68 -13.35 -25.63
C GLN A 124 11.41 -12.33 -26.51
N PRO A 125 10.68 -11.55 -27.32
CA PRO A 125 11.27 -10.46 -28.08
C PRO A 125 11.77 -9.36 -27.11
N PRO A 126 12.78 -8.57 -27.53
CA PRO A 126 13.19 -7.40 -26.78
C PRO A 126 12.03 -6.40 -26.66
N PRO A 127 12.02 -5.56 -25.60
CA PRO A 127 11.01 -4.53 -25.48
C PRO A 127 11.16 -3.46 -26.56
N LEU A 128 10.04 -2.85 -26.95
CA LEU A 128 10.05 -1.61 -27.72
C LEU A 128 10.50 -0.46 -26.80
N VAL A 129 11.39 0.37 -27.31
CA VAL A 129 11.87 1.59 -26.61
C VAL A 129 11.53 2.81 -27.47
N ASN A 130 10.82 3.76 -26.88
CA ASN A 130 10.59 5.07 -27.47
C ASN A 130 11.50 6.09 -26.78
N GLU A 131 12.60 6.46 -27.43
CA GLU A 131 13.61 7.36 -26.86
C GLU A 131 13.06 8.78 -26.57
N ALA A 132 12.07 9.26 -27.33
CA ALA A 132 11.50 10.59 -27.13
C ALA A 132 10.76 10.71 -25.81
N THR A 133 9.97 9.69 -25.45
CA THR A 133 9.14 9.66 -24.23
C THR A 133 9.71 8.82 -23.11
N GLY A 134 10.75 8.02 -23.39
CA GLY A 134 11.31 7.05 -22.44
C GLY A 134 10.43 5.82 -22.21
N LEU A 135 9.37 5.63 -23.02
CA LEU A 135 8.48 4.46 -22.91
C LEU A 135 9.24 3.17 -23.23
N ILE A 136 9.15 2.21 -22.33
CA ILE A 136 9.61 0.82 -22.54
C ILE A 136 8.41 -0.10 -22.40
N GLU A 137 8.11 -0.85 -23.46
CA GLU A 137 6.94 -1.71 -23.53
C GLU A 137 7.29 -3.08 -24.12
N CYS A 138 6.85 -4.15 -23.48
CA CYS A 138 7.02 -5.53 -23.92
C CYS A 138 5.82 -5.98 -24.77
N ASN A 139 6.12 -6.84 -25.76
CA ASN A 139 5.11 -7.58 -26.54
C ASN A 139 5.46 -9.07 -26.50
N TRP A 140 5.50 -9.63 -25.27
CA TRP A 140 5.86 -11.02 -25.07
C TRP A 140 4.76 -11.96 -25.56
N LYS A 141 5.15 -13.18 -25.88
CA LYS A 141 4.33 -14.19 -26.55
C LYS A 141 4.02 -15.35 -25.63
N ASP A 142 3.06 -16.18 -26.03
CA ASP A 142 2.65 -17.40 -25.37
C ASP A 142 2.37 -17.24 -23.87
N PRO A 143 1.40 -16.40 -23.48
CA PRO A 143 1.04 -16.23 -22.07
C PRO A 143 0.40 -17.49 -21.50
N TYR A 144 0.55 -17.67 -20.17
CA TYR A 144 -0.38 -18.52 -19.44
C TYR A 144 -1.69 -17.77 -19.22
N VAL A 145 -2.82 -18.42 -19.52
CA VAL A 145 -4.17 -17.87 -19.30
C VAL A 145 -4.73 -18.45 -18.01
N LEU A 146 -4.91 -17.61 -17.01
CA LEU A 146 -5.58 -17.95 -15.77
C LEU A 146 -7.05 -17.54 -15.86
N LYS A 147 -7.96 -18.50 -15.75
CA LYS A 147 -9.40 -18.25 -15.63
C LYS A 147 -9.75 -18.17 -14.15
N ILE A 148 -10.35 -17.05 -13.75
CA ILE A 148 -10.83 -16.86 -12.37
C ILE A 148 -12.24 -17.44 -12.29
N PRO A 149 -12.48 -18.45 -11.46
CA PRO A 149 -13.83 -18.98 -11.29
C PRO A 149 -14.81 -17.94 -10.77
N TYR A 150 -16.07 -18.08 -11.14
CA TYR A 150 -17.17 -17.32 -10.57
C TYR A 150 -18.26 -18.27 -10.08
N ASN A 151 -18.50 -18.23 -8.79
CA ASN A 151 -19.61 -18.93 -8.15
C ASN A 151 -20.39 -17.95 -7.31
N PRO A 152 -21.59 -17.52 -7.72
CA PRO A 152 -22.38 -16.55 -6.94
C PRO A 152 -22.86 -17.14 -5.60
N ALA A 153 -22.94 -18.47 -5.46
CA ALA A 153 -23.31 -19.13 -4.21
C ALA A 153 -22.14 -19.21 -3.21
N ASP A 154 -20.89 -19.06 -3.68
CA ASP A 154 -19.72 -19.04 -2.82
C ASP A 154 -18.77 -17.89 -3.21
N PRO A 155 -19.03 -16.68 -2.70
CA PRO A 155 -18.16 -15.53 -2.95
C PRO A 155 -16.79 -15.65 -2.28
N SER A 156 -16.57 -16.64 -1.41
CA SER A 156 -15.24 -16.95 -0.86
C SER A 156 -14.37 -17.80 -1.80
N GLN A 157 -14.94 -18.35 -2.87
CA GLN A 157 -14.17 -19.02 -3.90
C GLN A 157 -13.46 -17.97 -4.77
N TRP A 158 -12.14 -17.95 -4.76
CA TRP A 158 -11.34 -16.90 -5.40
C TRP A 158 -11.80 -15.49 -4.94
N ALA A 159 -11.94 -15.34 -3.61
CA ALA A 159 -12.39 -14.09 -3.01
C ALA A 159 -11.58 -12.90 -3.51
N SER A 160 -12.23 -11.75 -3.63
CA SER A 160 -11.55 -10.50 -3.96
C SER A 160 -10.32 -10.30 -3.08
N GLY A 161 -9.22 -9.82 -3.68
CA GLY A 161 -7.94 -9.70 -2.96
C GLY A 161 -6.78 -9.33 -3.87
N VAL A 162 -5.62 -9.10 -3.26
CA VAL A 162 -4.34 -9.00 -3.95
C VAL A 162 -3.76 -10.42 -4.12
N TYR A 163 -3.28 -10.72 -5.31
CA TYR A 163 -2.74 -12.02 -5.67
C TYR A 163 -1.32 -11.90 -6.20
N LEU A 164 -0.50 -12.92 -5.92
CA LEU A 164 0.85 -13.05 -6.44
C LEU A 164 0.99 -14.36 -7.20
N ALA A 165 1.38 -14.28 -8.48
CA ALA A 165 1.87 -15.43 -9.21
C ALA A 165 3.39 -15.53 -8.98
N LYS A 166 3.82 -16.48 -8.16
CA LYS A 166 5.22 -16.79 -7.87
C LYS A 166 5.81 -17.62 -8.98
N LEU A 167 6.85 -17.11 -9.61
CA LEU A 167 7.60 -17.78 -10.67
C LEU A 167 8.87 -18.39 -10.10
N THR A 168 9.21 -19.62 -10.47
CA THR A 168 10.47 -20.28 -10.07
C THR A 168 11.15 -20.89 -11.29
N ALA A 169 12.36 -20.45 -11.60
CA ALA A 169 13.18 -20.96 -12.69
C ALA A 169 13.71 -22.37 -12.37
N SER A 170 13.67 -23.30 -13.35
CA SER A 170 13.80 -24.74 -13.12
C SER A 170 15.18 -25.23 -12.67
N LYS A 171 16.27 -24.54 -13.06
CA LYS A 171 17.65 -24.95 -12.74
C LYS A 171 18.24 -24.18 -11.57
N SER A 172 18.12 -22.84 -11.59
CA SER A 172 18.70 -21.97 -10.57
C SER A 172 17.83 -21.83 -9.33
N GLY A 173 16.55 -22.15 -9.41
CA GLY A 173 15.57 -21.87 -8.37
C GLY A 173 15.35 -20.38 -8.14
N LYS A 174 15.76 -19.51 -9.09
CA LYS A 174 15.52 -18.06 -9.00
C LYS A 174 14.04 -17.74 -9.10
N GLN A 175 13.58 -16.75 -8.32
CA GLN A 175 12.16 -16.49 -8.11
C GLN A 175 11.80 -15.02 -8.27
N SER A 176 10.61 -14.76 -8.82
CA SER A 176 10.00 -13.43 -8.86
C SER A 176 8.47 -13.55 -8.81
N TYR A 177 7.79 -12.41 -8.70
CA TYR A 177 6.34 -12.37 -8.75
C TYR A 177 5.79 -11.74 -10.04
N ILE A 178 4.50 -11.99 -10.27
CA ILE A 178 3.59 -11.13 -11.04
C ILE A 178 2.43 -10.80 -10.10
N ILE A 179 2.22 -9.53 -9.81
CA ILE A 179 1.11 -9.07 -8.96
C ILE A 179 -0.12 -8.77 -9.82
N PHE A 180 -1.31 -9.08 -9.29
CA PHE A 180 -2.60 -8.71 -9.86
C PHE A 180 -3.67 -8.69 -8.77
N VAL A 181 -4.78 -8.00 -9.03
CA VAL A 181 -5.94 -7.96 -8.14
C VAL A 181 -7.07 -8.80 -8.73
N VAL A 182 -7.74 -9.60 -7.91
CA VAL A 182 -9.02 -10.21 -8.25
C VAL A 182 -10.13 -9.35 -7.65
N ARG A 183 -10.98 -8.81 -8.51
CA ARG A 183 -12.15 -8.01 -8.15
C ARG A 183 -13.39 -8.88 -7.96
N ASP A 184 -14.43 -8.28 -7.37
CA ASP A 184 -15.78 -8.83 -7.28
C ASP A 184 -16.78 -7.70 -7.55
N ASP A 185 -16.90 -7.33 -8.81
CA ASP A 185 -17.57 -6.11 -9.28
C ASP A 185 -19.08 -6.10 -9.03
N SER A 186 -19.69 -7.27 -8.79
CA SER A 186 -21.12 -7.41 -8.51
C SER A 186 -21.44 -7.48 -7.01
N ARG A 187 -20.46 -7.41 -6.14
CA ARG A 187 -20.64 -7.53 -4.69
C ARG A 187 -20.53 -6.18 -3.98
N ALA A 188 -21.58 -5.82 -3.25
CA ALA A 188 -21.46 -4.78 -2.24
C ALA A 188 -20.58 -5.26 -1.07
N SER A 189 -19.69 -4.41 -0.58
CA SER A 189 -18.90 -4.63 0.63
C SER A 189 -18.87 -3.38 1.49
N ASP A 190 -18.44 -3.51 2.74
CA ASP A 190 -18.26 -2.32 3.59
C ASP A 190 -17.12 -1.44 3.07
N ILE A 191 -16.03 -2.05 2.60
CA ILE A 191 -14.80 -1.36 2.21
C ILE A 191 -14.38 -1.76 0.79
N LEU A 192 -14.01 -0.78 -0.03
CA LEU A 192 -13.25 -0.96 -1.26
C LEU A 192 -11.81 -0.48 -1.05
N PHE A 193 -10.84 -1.38 -1.10
CA PHE A 193 -9.42 -1.08 -1.02
C PHE A 193 -8.84 -0.87 -2.42
N GLN A 194 -8.19 0.27 -2.68
CA GLN A 194 -7.47 0.54 -3.91
C GLN A 194 -5.99 0.22 -3.77
N SER A 195 -5.44 -0.65 -4.61
CA SER A 195 -3.99 -0.83 -4.79
C SER A 195 -3.43 0.24 -5.71
N SER A 196 -2.37 0.91 -5.29
CA SER A 196 -1.76 2.09 -5.93
C SER A 196 -0.84 1.69 -7.10
N VAL A 197 -1.37 0.94 -8.07
CA VAL A 197 -0.58 0.36 -9.18
C VAL A 197 0.03 1.42 -10.10
N THR A 198 -0.55 2.62 -10.18
CA THR A 198 0.01 3.75 -10.93
C THR A 198 1.30 4.24 -10.29
N THR A 199 1.33 4.33 -8.97
CA THR A 199 2.54 4.68 -8.21
C THR A 199 3.59 3.59 -8.33
N TYR A 200 3.22 2.30 -8.22
CA TYR A 200 4.16 1.20 -8.47
C TYR A 200 4.85 1.35 -9.83
N GLN A 201 4.07 1.68 -10.87
CA GLN A 201 4.61 1.78 -12.22
C GLN A 201 5.42 3.06 -12.44
N ALA A 202 5.10 4.14 -11.75
CA ALA A 202 5.85 5.39 -11.78
C ALA A 202 7.29 5.22 -11.28
N TYR A 203 7.47 4.42 -10.23
CA TYR A 203 8.79 4.11 -9.63
C TYR A 203 9.49 2.91 -10.29
N ASN A 204 8.77 2.08 -11.05
CA ASN A 204 9.34 0.92 -11.71
C ASN A 204 10.39 1.32 -12.75
N ASN A 205 11.65 0.95 -12.54
CA ASN A 205 12.76 1.25 -13.44
C ASN A 205 13.17 0.08 -14.33
N TRP A 206 12.30 -0.90 -14.51
CA TRP A 206 12.57 -2.02 -15.41
C TRP A 206 12.94 -1.54 -16.81
N GLY A 207 14.00 -2.08 -17.36
CA GLY A 207 14.56 -1.62 -18.65
C GLY A 207 15.43 -0.35 -18.53
N GLY A 208 15.50 0.27 -17.35
CA GLY A 208 16.35 1.44 -17.06
C GLY A 208 15.64 2.78 -17.11
N MET A 209 14.30 2.82 -17.20
CA MET A 209 13.52 4.06 -17.27
C MET A 209 12.30 4.01 -16.33
N SER A 210 12.11 5.09 -15.57
CA SER A 210 10.95 5.36 -14.71
C SER A 210 10.51 6.82 -14.87
N LEU A 211 9.45 7.25 -14.17
CA LEU A 211 9.04 8.67 -14.15
C LEU A 211 9.96 9.55 -13.30
N TYR A 212 11.08 9.00 -12.80
CA TYR A 212 12.06 9.72 -11.98
C TYR A 212 13.46 9.67 -12.57
N ARG A 213 14.09 10.84 -12.68
CA ARG A 213 15.46 10.96 -13.20
C ARG A 213 16.49 10.19 -12.37
N TRP A 214 16.36 10.24 -11.04
CA TRP A 214 17.29 9.56 -10.12
C TRP A 214 17.23 8.02 -10.22
N ASN A 215 16.11 7.49 -10.73
CA ASN A 215 15.84 6.06 -10.89
C ASN A 215 15.87 5.63 -12.37
N SER A 216 16.44 6.44 -13.26
CA SER A 216 16.50 6.21 -14.70
C SER A 216 17.92 6.36 -15.24
N ARG A 217 18.19 5.78 -16.40
CA ARG A 217 19.45 5.98 -17.13
C ARG A 217 19.42 7.28 -17.92
N GLY A 218 20.00 8.33 -17.37
CA GLY A 218 20.15 9.63 -18.02
C GLY A 218 18.99 10.59 -17.77
N LYS A 219 17.85 10.44 -18.45
CA LYS A 219 16.65 11.26 -18.29
C LYS A 219 15.48 10.47 -17.73
N GLN A 220 14.49 11.13 -17.16
CA GLN A 220 13.23 10.49 -16.78
C GLN A 220 12.38 10.14 -18.01
N ALA A 221 11.53 9.13 -17.87
CA ALA A 221 10.46 8.88 -18.82
C ALA A 221 9.29 9.85 -18.60
N TYR A 222 8.56 10.15 -19.67
CA TYR A 222 7.26 10.82 -19.64
C TYR A 222 6.10 9.84 -19.83
N LYS A 223 6.42 8.61 -20.27
CA LYS A 223 5.45 7.52 -20.41
C LYS A 223 6.03 6.24 -19.83
N VAL A 224 5.22 5.49 -19.12
CA VAL A 224 5.56 4.16 -18.60
C VAL A 224 4.42 3.18 -18.86
N SER A 225 4.76 1.92 -19.17
CA SER A 225 3.78 0.90 -19.55
C SER A 225 3.61 -0.16 -18.47
N PHE A 226 2.38 -0.62 -18.24
CA PHE A 226 2.09 -1.82 -17.45
C PHE A 226 2.48 -3.12 -18.18
N ASN A 227 2.76 -3.06 -19.49
CA ASN A 227 3.24 -4.20 -20.27
C ASN A 227 4.75 -4.39 -20.09
N ARG A 228 5.21 -4.48 -18.86
CA ARG A 228 6.59 -4.79 -18.47
C ARG A 228 6.65 -5.30 -17.03
N PRO A 229 7.65 -6.14 -16.68
CA PRO A 229 7.83 -6.60 -15.29
C PRO A 229 8.11 -5.45 -14.32
N TYR A 230 7.86 -5.69 -13.02
CA TYR A 230 8.39 -4.84 -11.96
C TYR A 230 9.81 -5.27 -11.60
N ALA A 231 10.72 -4.30 -11.54
CA ALA A 231 12.12 -4.53 -11.21
C ALA A 231 12.33 -4.89 -9.74
N ALA A 232 13.49 -5.47 -9.43
CA ALA A 232 13.91 -5.66 -8.04
C ALA A 232 14.28 -4.31 -7.38
N SER A 233 13.99 -4.17 -6.09
CA SER A 233 14.46 -3.04 -5.30
C SER A 233 15.99 -2.94 -5.35
N PRO A 234 16.58 -1.74 -5.42
CA PRO A 234 18.02 -1.54 -5.30
C PRO A 234 18.56 -1.92 -3.92
N ASN A 235 17.70 -2.04 -2.91
CA ASN A 235 18.04 -2.57 -1.61
C ASN A 235 17.91 -4.11 -1.62
N LEU A 236 19.03 -4.82 -1.55
CA LEU A 236 19.03 -6.29 -1.56
C LEU A 236 18.26 -6.92 -0.41
N LYS A 237 18.11 -6.24 0.74
CA LYS A 237 17.26 -6.70 1.84
C LYS A 237 15.78 -6.70 1.48
N ALA A 238 15.37 -5.87 0.52
CA ALA A 238 14.00 -5.77 0.00
C ALA A 238 13.79 -6.55 -1.31
N ALA A 239 14.78 -7.31 -1.77
CA ALA A 239 14.72 -8.04 -3.04
C ALA A 239 13.63 -9.12 -3.06
N TYR A 240 13.15 -9.57 -1.90
CA TYR A 240 12.03 -10.52 -1.79
C TYR A 240 10.70 -9.97 -2.29
N GLY A 241 10.60 -8.66 -2.57
CA GLY A 241 9.44 -8.04 -3.22
C GLY A 241 9.53 -7.95 -4.74
N VAL A 242 10.59 -8.53 -5.38
CA VAL A 242 10.76 -8.42 -6.84
C VAL A 242 9.54 -8.93 -7.61
N GLY A 243 9.04 -8.10 -8.53
CA GLY A 243 7.86 -8.41 -9.34
C GLY A 243 6.51 -8.06 -8.69
N ALA A 244 6.47 -7.69 -7.39
CA ALA A 244 5.25 -7.35 -6.65
C ALA A 244 4.95 -5.83 -6.61
N GLY A 245 5.56 -5.02 -7.48
CA GLY A 245 5.43 -3.57 -7.41
C GLY A 245 5.91 -3.04 -6.06
N GLU A 246 5.14 -2.13 -5.43
CA GLU A 246 5.41 -1.63 -4.08
C GLU A 246 4.53 -2.27 -2.99
N PHE A 247 3.82 -3.34 -3.30
CA PHE A 247 2.92 -4.02 -2.36
C PHE A 247 3.65 -4.60 -1.14
N LEU A 248 4.77 -5.32 -1.35
CA LEU A 248 5.55 -5.94 -0.27
C LEU A 248 6.71 -5.05 0.20
N THR A 249 7.36 -4.39 -0.73
CA THR A 249 8.54 -3.54 -0.52
C THR A 249 8.47 -2.38 -1.49
N ASN A 250 9.23 -1.31 -1.24
CA ASN A 250 9.21 -0.13 -2.10
C ASN A 250 10.56 0.16 -2.76
N PHE A 251 10.56 1.07 -3.75
CA PHE A 251 11.72 1.49 -4.54
C PHE A 251 12.50 2.67 -3.96
N GLN A 252 12.20 3.12 -2.76
CA GLN A 252 12.81 4.31 -2.20
C GLN A 252 14.32 4.18 -1.98
N PRO A 253 15.08 5.28 -2.09
CA PRO A 253 16.54 5.25 -1.97
C PRO A 253 17.02 4.83 -0.58
N LYS A 254 17.97 3.90 -0.53
CA LYS A 254 18.56 3.29 0.68
C LYS A 254 18.96 4.23 1.82
N ARG A 255 19.27 5.50 1.55
CA ARG A 255 19.99 6.34 2.51
C ARG A 255 19.09 7.12 3.46
N ARG A 256 17.79 7.20 3.20
CA ARG A 256 16.92 8.16 3.88
C ARG A 256 15.54 7.63 4.25
N THR A 257 15.16 6.47 3.74
CA THR A 257 13.84 5.89 3.91
C THR A 257 13.93 4.38 4.04
N SER A 258 12.95 3.76 4.69
CA SER A 258 12.78 2.33 4.69
C SER A 258 12.37 1.83 3.30
N SER A 259 12.81 0.64 2.91
CA SER A 259 12.30 -0.06 1.72
C SER A 259 11.10 -0.96 2.03
N ALA A 260 10.51 -0.87 3.22
CA ALA A 260 9.28 -1.58 3.58
C ALA A 260 8.09 -1.00 2.82
N GLY A 261 7.18 -1.88 2.36
CA GLY A 261 5.90 -1.46 1.79
C GLY A 261 4.90 -1.03 2.88
N TRP A 262 3.72 -0.64 2.46
CA TRP A 262 2.65 -0.13 3.34
C TRP A 262 1.32 -0.85 3.13
N GLU A 263 0.97 -1.19 1.89
CA GLU A 263 -0.36 -1.73 1.57
C GLU A 263 -0.58 -3.11 2.18
N TYR A 264 0.42 -3.99 2.13
CA TYR A 264 0.27 -5.35 2.66
C TYR A 264 0.05 -5.37 4.18
N ASN A 265 0.64 -4.43 4.94
CA ASN A 265 0.36 -4.26 6.37
C ASN A 265 -1.13 -3.97 6.61
N MET A 266 -1.73 -3.06 5.82
CA MET A 266 -3.15 -2.73 5.91
C MET A 266 -4.03 -3.93 5.50
N VAL A 267 -3.70 -4.62 4.40
CA VAL A 267 -4.43 -5.82 3.95
C VAL A 267 -4.44 -6.88 5.04
N ARG A 268 -3.28 -7.19 5.64
CA ARG A 268 -3.17 -8.15 6.75
C ARG A 268 -4.03 -7.75 7.93
N TRP A 269 -3.99 -6.47 8.29
CA TRP A 269 -4.75 -5.95 9.42
C TRP A 269 -6.26 -5.98 9.16
N LEU A 270 -6.74 -5.48 8.02
CA LEU A 270 -8.16 -5.51 7.65
C LEU A 270 -8.74 -6.93 7.70
N GLU A 271 -8.03 -7.88 7.12
CA GLU A 271 -8.47 -9.27 7.06
C GLU A 271 -8.37 -9.98 8.42
N ARG A 272 -7.36 -9.62 9.25
CA ARG A 272 -7.25 -10.09 10.65
C ARG A 272 -8.41 -9.62 11.51
N GLU A 273 -8.81 -8.36 11.37
CA GLU A 273 -9.93 -7.77 12.09
C GLU A 273 -11.29 -8.25 11.56
N GLY A 274 -11.34 -8.89 10.38
CA GLY A 274 -12.54 -9.48 9.81
C GLY A 274 -13.44 -8.52 9.05
N TYR A 275 -12.91 -7.40 8.55
CA TYR A 275 -13.66 -6.45 7.73
C TYR A 275 -14.12 -7.08 6.42
N ASP A 276 -15.30 -6.67 5.96
CA ASP A 276 -15.80 -7.01 4.61
C ASP A 276 -15.15 -6.08 3.58
N VAL A 277 -14.09 -6.57 2.91
CA VAL A 277 -13.28 -5.80 1.98
C VAL A 277 -13.40 -6.37 0.57
N ALA A 278 -13.61 -5.49 -0.42
CA ALA A 278 -13.32 -5.75 -1.82
C ALA A 278 -12.05 -5.01 -2.23
N TYR A 279 -11.37 -5.50 -3.26
CA TYR A 279 -10.11 -4.94 -3.73
C TYR A 279 -10.22 -4.51 -5.18
N SER A 280 -9.60 -3.37 -5.50
CA SER A 280 -9.51 -2.76 -6.82
C SER A 280 -8.12 -2.16 -7.05
N THR A 281 -7.91 -1.54 -8.21
CA THR A 281 -6.70 -0.78 -8.55
C THR A 281 -7.06 0.62 -9.02
N ASP A 282 -6.06 1.50 -9.15
CA ASP A 282 -6.21 2.83 -9.75
C ASP A 282 -6.88 2.79 -11.12
N VAL A 283 -6.58 1.77 -11.93
CA VAL A 283 -7.18 1.61 -13.26
C VAL A 283 -8.69 1.35 -13.14
N ASP A 284 -9.11 0.58 -12.16
CA ASP A 284 -10.52 0.30 -11.91
C ASP A 284 -11.26 1.55 -11.41
N THR A 285 -10.62 2.34 -10.56
CA THR A 285 -11.15 3.64 -10.11
C THR A 285 -11.25 4.64 -11.27
N HIS A 286 -10.27 4.63 -12.20
CA HIS A 286 -10.33 5.43 -13.42
C HIS A 286 -11.52 5.04 -14.31
N GLU A 287 -11.73 3.74 -14.52
CA GLU A 287 -12.80 3.22 -15.36
C GLU A 287 -14.16 3.33 -14.69
N ASN A 288 -14.24 3.09 -13.38
CA ASN A 288 -15.43 3.09 -12.55
C ASN A 288 -16.63 2.46 -13.26
N GLN A 289 -16.44 1.25 -13.76
CA GLN A 289 -17.39 0.52 -14.59
C GLN A 289 -18.77 0.44 -13.94
N ILE A 290 -19.80 0.39 -14.76
CA ILE A 290 -21.18 0.19 -14.29
C ILE A 290 -21.40 -1.31 -14.07
N ASP A 291 -21.73 -1.68 -12.83
CA ASP A 291 -22.16 -3.05 -12.55
C ASP A 291 -23.45 -3.38 -13.29
N GLN A 292 -23.44 -4.47 -14.05
CA GLN A 292 -24.54 -4.87 -14.93
C GLN A 292 -25.82 -5.28 -14.18
N TYR A 293 -25.70 -5.67 -12.91
CA TYR A 293 -26.86 -6.13 -12.12
C TYR A 293 -27.53 -4.99 -11.37
N THR A 294 -26.77 -4.04 -10.85
CA THR A 294 -27.29 -2.92 -10.07
C THR A 294 -27.46 -1.64 -10.90
N GLY A 295 -26.81 -1.55 -12.06
CA GLY A 295 -26.75 -0.34 -12.88
C GLY A 295 -25.98 0.81 -12.22
N LYS A 296 -25.22 0.54 -11.16
CA LYS A 296 -24.43 1.55 -10.42
C LYS A 296 -22.95 1.48 -10.77
N PRO A 297 -22.24 2.62 -10.75
CA PRO A 297 -20.79 2.62 -10.74
C PRO A 297 -20.23 1.78 -9.57
N ILE A 298 -19.15 1.04 -9.80
CA ILE A 298 -18.58 0.10 -8.81
C ILE A 298 -18.28 0.80 -7.48
N LEU A 299 -17.72 2.02 -7.50
CA LEU A 299 -17.44 2.77 -6.28
C LEU A 299 -18.68 2.97 -5.38
N LEU A 300 -19.88 3.03 -5.97
CA LEU A 300 -21.14 3.23 -5.23
C LEU A 300 -21.72 1.94 -4.64
N LEU A 301 -21.09 0.80 -4.83
CA LEU A 301 -21.48 -0.46 -4.20
C LEU A 301 -20.89 -0.62 -2.80
N HIS A 302 -20.00 0.28 -2.38
CA HIS A 302 -19.25 0.19 -1.13
C HIS A 302 -19.56 1.39 -0.22
N LYS A 303 -19.46 1.19 1.10
CA LYS A 303 -19.69 2.25 2.08
C LYS A 303 -18.46 3.15 2.27
N ALA A 304 -17.27 2.58 2.11
CA ALA A 304 -16.00 3.30 2.23
C ALA A 304 -15.02 2.92 1.12
N PHE A 305 -14.30 3.91 0.60
CA PHE A 305 -13.16 3.77 -0.30
C PHE A 305 -11.88 4.05 0.47
N LEU A 306 -10.84 3.20 0.29
CA LEU A 306 -9.54 3.35 0.95
C LEU A 306 -8.41 3.51 -0.06
N SER A 307 -7.60 4.56 0.14
CA SER A 307 -6.28 4.78 -0.43
C SER A 307 -5.24 4.63 0.68
N VAL A 308 -4.21 3.79 0.48
CA VAL A 308 -3.28 3.38 1.54
C VAL A 308 -1.84 3.55 1.11
N GLY A 309 -1.00 4.05 2.01
CA GLY A 309 0.44 4.15 1.82
C GLY A 309 0.82 5.23 0.81
N HIS A 310 1.27 4.86 -0.37
CA HIS A 310 1.78 5.78 -1.39
C HIS A 310 0.93 5.74 -2.66
N ASP A 311 -0.02 6.66 -2.78
CA ASP A 311 -0.98 6.72 -3.88
C ASP A 311 -0.89 8.08 -4.60
N GLU A 312 0.27 8.35 -5.20
CA GLU A 312 0.75 9.65 -5.65
C GLU A 312 0.18 10.08 -7.03
N TYR A 313 -0.19 9.10 -7.90
CA TYR A 313 -0.46 9.33 -9.33
C TYR A 313 -1.92 9.05 -9.69
N TRP A 314 -2.72 10.11 -9.81
CA TRP A 314 -4.15 10.02 -10.11
C TRP A 314 -4.49 10.62 -11.46
N SER A 315 -5.37 9.97 -12.23
CA SER A 315 -5.95 10.56 -13.42
C SER A 315 -7.12 11.49 -13.08
N TRP A 316 -7.49 12.35 -14.02
CA TRP A 316 -8.68 13.19 -13.90
C TRP A 316 -9.91 12.37 -13.53
N ASN A 317 -10.18 11.28 -14.26
CA ASN A 317 -11.35 10.43 -14.01
C ASN A 317 -11.30 9.78 -12.62
N MET A 318 -10.15 9.33 -12.13
CA MET A 318 -10.04 8.79 -10.77
C MET A 318 -10.55 9.82 -9.75
N ARG A 319 -10.05 11.04 -9.82
CA ARG A 319 -10.44 12.09 -8.87
C ARG A 319 -11.93 12.42 -9.00
N GLN A 320 -12.45 12.62 -10.21
CA GLN A 320 -13.87 12.89 -10.43
C GLN A 320 -14.77 11.76 -9.91
N ASN A 321 -14.38 10.51 -10.12
CA ASN A 321 -15.12 9.34 -9.66
C ASN A 321 -15.15 9.23 -8.13
N VAL A 322 -14.02 9.51 -7.46
CA VAL A 322 -13.93 9.49 -5.99
C VAL A 322 -14.69 10.67 -5.38
N GLU A 323 -14.58 11.88 -5.96
CA GLU A 323 -15.39 13.04 -5.54
C GLU A 323 -16.89 12.76 -5.69
N ALA A 324 -17.31 12.20 -6.84
CA ALA A 324 -18.69 11.84 -7.09
C ALA A 324 -19.21 10.73 -6.15
N ALA A 325 -18.34 9.79 -5.75
CA ALA A 325 -18.68 8.76 -4.76
C ALA A 325 -18.88 9.37 -3.36
N ARG A 326 -17.96 10.24 -2.91
CA ARG A 326 -18.10 11.02 -1.67
C ARG A 326 -19.42 11.79 -1.65
N ASP A 327 -19.74 12.50 -2.73
CA ASP A 327 -20.92 13.34 -2.83
C ASP A 327 -22.24 12.54 -2.88
N ARG A 328 -22.11 11.20 -3.03
CA ARG A 328 -23.22 10.23 -2.95
C ARG A 328 -23.19 9.37 -1.69
N GLY A 329 -22.39 9.72 -0.68
CA GLY A 329 -22.38 9.10 0.64
C GLY A 329 -21.29 8.06 0.87
N VAL A 330 -20.40 7.78 -0.10
CA VAL A 330 -19.28 6.87 0.11
C VAL A 330 -18.21 7.60 0.95
N SER A 331 -17.89 7.07 2.12
CA SER A 331 -16.83 7.60 2.98
C SER A 331 -15.45 7.38 2.36
N LEU A 332 -14.50 8.28 2.62
CA LEU A 332 -13.14 8.20 2.06
C LEU A 332 -12.10 8.10 3.17
N GLY A 333 -11.27 7.06 3.13
CA GLY A 333 -10.15 6.86 4.06
C GLY A 333 -8.81 6.96 3.34
N PHE A 334 -8.06 8.02 3.62
CA PHE A 334 -6.70 8.24 3.14
C PHE A 334 -5.70 7.87 4.23
N PHE A 335 -5.39 6.58 4.34
CA PHE A 335 -4.37 6.06 5.26
C PHE A 335 -2.99 6.15 4.61
N SER A 336 -2.61 7.35 4.21
CA SER A 336 -1.57 7.64 3.25
C SER A 336 -1.00 9.04 3.44
N SER A 337 -0.04 9.40 2.62
CA SER A 337 0.46 10.75 2.40
C SER A 337 0.90 10.90 0.96
N ASN A 338 1.04 12.14 0.49
CA ASN A 338 1.38 12.46 -0.90
C ASN A 338 0.36 11.87 -1.91
N THR A 339 -0.90 11.73 -1.47
CA THR A 339 -1.98 11.16 -2.28
C THR A 339 -2.45 12.16 -3.32
N CYS A 340 -2.73 11.68 -4.54
CA CYS A 340 -3.26 12.51 -5.62
C CYS A 340 -2.37 13.74 -5.94
N TYR A 341 -1.03 13.57 -5.91
CA TYR A 341 -0.10 14.70 -6.11
C TYR A 341 0.13 15.01 -7.59
N TRP A 342 0.40 13.95 -8.41
CA TRP A 342 0.61 14.08 -9.84
C TRP A 342 -0.65 13.71 -10.61
N GLN A 343 -1.14 14.63 -11.45
CA GLN A 343 -2.12 14.27 -12.45
C GLN A 343 -1.46 13.49 -13.58
N ILE A 344 -2.08 12.38 -13.96
CA ILE A 344 -1.68 11.52 -15.07
C ILE A 344 -2.81 11.40 -16.10
N ARG A 345 -2.46 10.89 -17.29
CA ARG A 345 -3.43 10.35 -18.25
C ARG A 345 -3.11 8.90 -18.53
N PHE A 346 -4.14 8.13 -18.86
CA PHE A 346 -3.95 6.80 -19.43
C PHE A 346 -4.06 6.84 -20.95
N GLU A 347 -3.21 6.05 -21.61
CA GLU A 347 -3.27 5.77 -23.04
C GLU A 347 -3.35 4.26 -23.29
N SER A 348 -3.89 3.88 -24.46
CA SER A 348 -3.82 2.51 -24.92
C SER A 348 -2.38 2.09 -25.24
N SER A 349 -2.06 0.83 -25.06
CA SER A 349 -0.80 0.26 -25.52
C SER A 349 -0.67 0.43 -27.04
N ASN A 350 0.45 0.94 -27.50
CA ASN A 350 0.74 1.01 -28.93
C ASN A 350 0.90 -0.38 -29.58
N LEU A 351 1.32 -1.39 -28.80
CA LEU A 351 1.59 -2.74 -29.29
C LEU A 351 0.36 -3.65 -29.22
N THR A 352 -0.35 -3.66 -28.09
CA THR A 352 -1.48 -4.56 -27.87
C THR A 352 -2.84 -3.93 -28.16
N LYS A 353 -2.91 -2.62 -28.32
CA LYS A 353 -4.12 -1.79 -28.44
C LYS A 353 -5.04 -1.84 -27.23
N GLN A 354 -4.64 -2.52 -26.16
CA GLN A 354 -5.40 -2.59 -24.93
C GLN A 354 -5.41 -1.22 -24.24
N MET A 355 -6.58 -0.81 -23.77
CA MET A 355 -6.80 0.47 -23.09
C MET A 355 -6.07 0.52 -21.75
N ASN A 356 -5.75 1.72 -21.30
CA ASN A 356 -5.22 2.03 -19.96
C ASN A 356 -3.92 1.27 -19.58
N ARG A 357 -3.09 0.94 -20.62
CA ARG A 357 -1.81 0.23 -20.38
C ARG A 357 -0.59 1.13 -20.30
N THR A 358 -0.73 2.40 -20.65
CA THR A 358 0.35 3.39 -20.62
C THR A 358 -0.05 4.58 -19.75
N ILE A 359 0.80 4.92 -18.79
CA ILE A 359 0.69 6.15 -17.99
C ILE A 359 1.49 7.25 -18.67
N VAL A 360 0.89 8.42 -18.82
CA VAL A 360 1.52 9.66 -19.29
C VAL A 360 1.66 10.60 -18.09
N ALA A 361 2.88 11.10 -17.85
CA ALA A 361 3.19 12.02 -16.75
C ALA A 361 4.41 12.89 -17.08
N TYR A 362 4.17 14.12 -17.50
CA TYR A 362 5.23 15.09 -17.77
C TYR A 362 5.73 15.78 -16.50
N LYS A 363 4.90 15.88 -15.47
CA LYS A 363 5.27 16.36 -14.13
C LYS A 363 5.79 17.81 -14.14
N GLU A 364 7.00 18.04 -13.64
CA GLU A 364 7.65 19.35 -13.67
C GLU A 364 7.94 19.85 -15.10
N SER A 365 7.94 18.96 -16.08
CA SER A 365 8.12 19.27 -17.50
C SER A 365 6.78 19.47 -18.21
N ALA A 366 5.73 19.84 -17.52
CA ALA A 366 4.36 19.98 -18.06
C ALA A 366 4.27 20.82 -19.33
N ILE A 367 5.17 21.81 -19.49
CA ILE A 367 5.28 22.60 -20.73
C ILE A 367 5.60 21.74 -21.97
N LEU A 368 6.07 20.50 -21.79
CA LEU A 368 6.32 19.56 -22.88
C LEU A 368 5.13 18.65 -23.15
N ASP A 369 4.10 18.70 -22.31
CA ASP A 369 2.88 17.92 -22.51
C ASP A 369 2.18 18.39 -23.79
N PRO A 370 1.79 17.49 -24.71
CA PRO A 370 1.06 17.88 -25.91
C PRO A 370 -0.19 18.72 -25.62
N PHE A 371 -0.92 18.46 -24.54
CA PHE A 371 -2.12 19.22 -24.17
C PHE A 371 -1.82 20.62 -23.62
N ALA A 372 -0.58 20.88 -23.21
CA ALA A 372 -0.14 22.24 -22.87
C ALA A 372 0.37 23.03 -24.10
N ARG A 373 0.34 22.44 -25.32
CA ARG A 373 0.92 22.98 -26.54
C ARG A 373 -0.01 22.98 -27.76
N ASP A 374 -1.22 22.48 -27.58
CA ASP A 374 -2.15 22.31 -28.71
C ASP A 374 -3.05 23.53 -28.93
N ASP A 375 -2.85 24.61 -28.16
CA ASP A 375 -3.62 25.85 -28.21
C ASP A 375 -5.14 25.65 -27.93
N ASP A 376 -5.56 24.51 -27.33
CA ASP A 376 -6.94 24.23 -26.95
C ASP A 376 -7.12 24.34 -25.43
N PRO A 377 -7.64 25.48 -24.92
CA PRO A 377 -7.84 25.66 -23.47
C PRO A 377 -8.94 24.73 -22.89
N ASN A 378 -9.74 24.08 -23.73
CA ASN A 378 -10.80 23.16 -23.25
C ASN A 378 -10.25 21.84 -22.74
N ASN A 379 -9.02 21.48 -23.03
CA ASN A 379 -8.37 20.27 -22.55
C ASN A 379 -7.20 20.53 -21.57
N ASP A 380 -6.90 21.77 -21.27
CA ASP A 380 -5.83 22.18 -20.34
C ASP A 380 -5.95 21.50 -18.96
N TYR A 381 -7.17 21.19 -18.51
CA TYR A 381 -7.42 20.46 -17.28
C TYR A 381 -6.83 19.03 -17.29
N LEU A 382 -6.44 18.50 -18.44
CA LEU A 382 -5.81 17.18 -18.62
C LEU A 382 -4.29 17.24 -18.67
N VAL A 383 -3.68 18.41 -18.59
CA VAL A 383 -2.20 18.56 -18.56
C VAL A 383 -1.64 17.81 -17.36
N THR A 384 -0.64 16.96 -17.61
CA THR A 384 -0.06 16.11 -16.56
C THR A 384 0.99 16.86 -15.74
N THR A 385 0.53 17.50 -14.69
CA THR A 385 1.31 18.28 -13.73
C THR A 385 0.84 17.98 -12.30
N ARG A 386 1.29 18.76 -11.32
CA ARG A 386 0.75 18.68 -9.94
C ARG A 386 -0.70 19.14 -9.95
N TRP A 387 -1.58 18.44 -9.24
CA TRP A 387 -2.99 18.81 -9.17
C TRP A 387 -3.22 20.25 -8.73
N ARG A 388 -2.42 20.75 -7.78
CA ARG A 388 -2.48 22.13 -7.28
C ARG A 388 -1.90 23.18 -8.23
N ALA A 389 -1.19 22.79 -9.27
CA ALA A 389 -0.52 23.70 -10.17
C ALA A 389 -1.42 24.09 -11.37
N LYS A 390 -1.18 25.29 -11.94
CA LYS A 390 -1.81 25.66 -13.22
C LYS A 390 -1.31 24.72 -14.34
N PRO A 391 -2.15 24.44 -15.34
CA PRO A 391 -3.52 24.96 -15.53
C PRO A 391 -4.59 24.20 -14.73
N VAL A 392 -4.31 23.05 -14.12
CA VAL A 392 -5.26 22.18 -13.42
C VAL A 392 -5.91 22.88 -12.23
N SER A 393 -5.10 23.45 -11.30
CA SER A 393 -5.53 24.31 -10.20
C SER A 393 -6.59 23.69 -9.26
N LEU A 394 -6.52 22.37 -9.03
CA LEU A 394 -7.35 21.62 -8.11
C LEU A 394 -6.51 21.06 -6.96
N PRO A 395 -6.26 21.84 -5.88
CA PRO A 395 -5.41 21.38 -4.78
C PRO A 395 -6.01 20.13 -4.11
N GLU A 396 -5.13 19.24 -3.66
CA GLU A 396 -5.48 17.92 -3.15
C GLU A 396 -6.23 18.02 -1.82
N ASP A 397 -5.92 19.01 -0.98
CA ASP A 397 -6.57 19.20 0.32
C ASP A 397 -8.06 19.61 0.21
N ALA A 398 -8.50 20.11 -0.95
CA ALA A 398 -9.93 20.33 -1.19
C ALA A 398 -10.77 19.04 -1.18
N LEU A 399 -10.15 17.88 -1.51
CA LEU A 399 -10.76 16.56 -1.42
C LEU A 399 -10.35 15.82 -0.14
N ILE A 400 -9.05 15.82 0.17
CA ILE A 400 -8.45 14.94 1.17
C ILE A 400 -8.48 15.56 2.58
N GLY A 401 -8.47 16.89 2.66
CA GLY A 401 -8.34 17.66 3.92
C GLY A 401 -6.90 18.06 4.22
N VAL A 402 -5.93 17.36 3.66
CA VAL A 402 -4.48 17.66 3.71
C VAL A 402 -3.86 17.48 2.34
N MET A 403 -2.68 18.02 2.11
CA MET A 403 -1.89 17.77 0.90
C MET A 403 -0.40 17.75 1.21
N TYR A 404 0.38 17.15 0.32
CA TYR A 404 1.81 16.90 0.48
C TYR A 404 2.62 18.13 0.89
N GLU A 405 3.37 17.98 1.98
CA GLU A 405 4.29 18.98 2.51
C GLU A 405 5.74 18.62 2.19
N THR A 406 6.22 17.43 2.62
CA THR A 406 7.62 17.04 2.44
C THR A 406 7.86 15.56 2.68
N PHE A 407 9.11 15.14 2.44
CA PHE A 407 9.60 13.77 2.64
C PHE A 407 10.81 13.75 3.58
N GLN A 408 11.27 12.52 3.94
CA GLN A 408 12.37 12.25 4.87
C GLN A 408 12.07 12.68 6.31
N VAL A 409 10.82 12.61 6.68
CA VAL A 409 10.37 12.78 8.06
C VAL A 409 10.42 11.41 8.77
N ASN A 410 10.84 11.41 10.02
CA ASN A 410 10.74 10.27 10.94
C ASN A 410 10.51 10.84 12.34
N ALA A 411 9.26 10.87 12.76
CA ALA A 411 8.82 11.49 13.99
C ALA A 411 7.56 10.81 14.54
N ASP A 412 6.97 11.37 15.58
CA ASP A 412 5.74 10.89 16.18
C ASP A 412 4.53 11.68 15.68
N ILE A 413 3.38 11.02 15.55
CA ILE A 413 2.12 11.74 15.40
C ILE A 413 1.71 12.27 16.78
N VAL A 414 1.41 13.55 16.85
CA VAL A 414 0.96 14.23 18.07
C VAL A 414 -0.51 14.61 17.91
N ILE A 415 -1.36 13.94 18.69
CA ILE A 415 -2.81 14.14 18.66
C ILE A 415 -3.14 15.54 19.24
N ASP A 416 -4.00 16.27 18.55
CA ASP A 416 -4.47 17.59 18.94
C ASP A 416 -5.63 17.46 19.95
N HIS A 417 -5.75 18.41 20.87
CA HIS A 417 -6.87 18.49 21.82
C HIS A 417 -8.23 18.73 21.13
N THR A 418 -8.25 19.08 19.85
CA THR A 418 -9.45 19.22 19.03
C THR A 418 -9.93 17.91 18.42
N ALA A 419 -9.18 16.81 18.62
CA ALA A 419 -9.60 15.50 18.16
C ALA A 419 -10.93 15.10 18.81
N PRO A 420 -11.92 14.61 18.02
CA PRO A 420 -13.22 14.24 18.55
C PRO A 420 -13.14 13.05 19.53
N ASP A 421 -13.90 13.08 20.61
CA ASP A 421 -13.91 12.01 21.64
C ASP A 421 -14.25 10.64 21.04
N TRP A 422 -15.18 10.56 20.09
CA TRP A 422 -15.53 9.31 19.43
C TRP A 422 -14.36 8.66 18.69
N LEU A 423 -13.42 9.48 18.18
CA LEU A 423 -12.23 8.98 17.48
C LEU A 423 -11.23 8.36 18.45
N LEU A 424 -11.13 8.93 19.66
CA LEU A 424 -10.21 8.53 20.70
C LEU A 424 -10.82 7.50 21.69
N ALA A 425 -12.04 7.04 21.43
CA ALA A 425 -12.67 5.99 22.24
C ALA A 425 -11.79 4.73 22.24
N ASP A 426 -11.74 4.05 23.38
CA ASP A 426 -10.93 2.83 23.60
C ASP A 426 -9.41 3.00 23.38
N THR A 427 -8.92 4.24 23.29
CA THR A 427 -7.48 4.54 23.29
C THR A 427 -7.02 4.90 24.72
N GLN A 428 -5.72 4.77 24.96
CA GLN A 428 -5.11 5.33 26.17
C GLN A 428 -5.04 6.87 26.12
N LEU A 429 -5.17 7.46 24.93
CA LEU A 429 -5.15 8.89 24.69
C LEU A 429 -6.41 9.61 25.17
N GLY A 430 -7.57 8.93 25.18
CA GLY A 430 -8.87 9.50 25.62
C GLY A 430 -9.15 9.38 27.12
N ASN A 431 -8.38 8.58 27.88
CA ASN A 431 -8.61 8.31 29.30
C ASN A 431 -7.94 9.32 30.25
N SER A 432 -7.22 10.31 29.76
CA SER A 432 -6.71 11.39 30.60
C SER A 432 -7.86 12.33 30.93
N ASN A 433 -8.26 12.33 32.21
CA ASN A 433 -9.13 13.35 32.80
C ASN A 433 -8.54 14.76 32.51
N THR A 434 -8.92 15.35 31.40
CA THR A 434 -8.36 16.59 30.84
C THR A 434 -8.54 17.82 31.73
N GLN A 435 -9.31 17.74 32.82
CA GLN A 435 -9.49 18.84 33.79
C GLN A 435 -8.36 18.97 34.83
N ALA A 436 -7.48 17.97 35.01
CA ALA A 436 -6.45 17.99 36.06
C ALA A 436 -5.05 18.43 35.59
N PHE A 437 -4.81 18.62 34.29
CA PHE A 437 -3.45 18.77 33.74
C PHE A 437 -3.05 20.17 33.25
N VAL A 438 -3.80 21.21 33.58
CA VAL A 438 -3.50 22.57 33.08
C VAL A 438 -2.24 23.18 33.69
N HIS A 439 -1.65 22.64 34.75
CA HIS A 439 -0.58 23.37 35.46
C HIS A 439 0.68 22.61 35.93
N THR A 440 0.93 21.35 35.63
CA THR A 440 2.24 20.76 36.05
C THR A 440 2.72 19.67 35.09
N ASN A 441 3.82 19.91 34.39
CA ASN A 441 4.60 19.00 33.55
C ASN A 441 4.13 18.77 32.11
N LEU A 442 4.29 19.78 31.26
CA LEU A 442 4.17 19.71 29.80
C LEU A 442 4.89 18.51 29.13
N LYS A 443 6.00 18.02 29.69
CA LYS A 443 6.75 16.86 29.14
C LYS A 443 6.08 15.50 29.39
N ALA A 444 5.34 15.31 30.46
CA ALA A 444 4.67 14.04 30.76
C ALA A 444 3.29 13.94 30.07
N ALA A 445 2.53 15.04 30.04
CA ALA A 445 1.27 15.14 29.30
C ALA A 445 1.49 14.99 27.78
N ASP A 446 2.58 15.56 27.28
CA ASP A 446 2.99 15.50 25.88
C ASP A 446 3.31 14.05 25.40
N LYS A 447 3.75 13.21 26.30
CA LYS A 447 4.07 11.80 26.00
C LYS A 447 2.82 10.91 25.84
N GLN A 448 1.71 11.24 26.50
CA GLN A 448 0.44 10.48 26.46
C GLN A 448 -0.37 10.74 25.17
N MET A 449 -0.09 11.79 24.43
CA MET A 449 -0.81 12.15 23.20
C MET A 449 -0.02 11.82 21.92
N ARG A 450 0.92 10.88 22.00
CA ARG A 450 1.81 10.54 20.88
C ARG A 450 1.62 9.11 20.38
N LEU A 451 1.64 8.96 19.05
CA LEU A 451 1.79 7.69 18.37
C LEU A 451 3.23 7.61 17.85
N GLU A 452 4.08 6.90 18.58
CA GLU A 452 5.53 6.89 18.37
C GLU A 452 5.92 6.30 17.00
N GLY A 453 6.78 7.00 16.24
CA GLY A 453 7.35 6.55 14.98
C GLY A 453 6.36 6.42 13.82
N LEU A 454 5.13 6.93 13.95
CA LEU A 454 4.11 6.81 12.90
C LEU A 454 4.04 8.02 11.96
N LEU A 455 4.81 9.10 12.20
CA LEU A 455 4.91 10.22 11.29
C LEU A 455 6.07 10.04 10.32
N GLY A 456 5.79 9.86 9.06
CA GLY A 456 6.80 9.77 8.00
C GLY A 456 6.42 8.78 6.90
N TYR A 457 7.34 8.37 5.99
CA TYR A 457 8.51 9.25 5.72
C TYR A 457 8.13 10.43 4.83
N GLU A 458 6.96 10.37 4.18
CA GLU A 458 6.26 11.49 3.55
C GLU A 458 5.12 11.92 4.45
N VAL A 459 4.90 13.23 4.49
CA VAL A 459 3.90 13.83 5.37
C VAL A 459 3.13 14.94 4.65
N ASP A 460 1.87 15.09 5.08
CA ASP A 460 0.95 16.09 4.57
C ASP A 460 0.61 17.11 5.65
N ARG A 461 0.04 18.24 5.24
CA ARG A 461 -0.58 19.22 6.14
C ARG A 461 -1.75 19.96 5.48
N MET A 462 -2.49 20.69 6.27
CA MET A 462 -3.52 21.63 5.80
C MET A 462 -2.89 22.88 5.18
N PHE A 463 -3.37 23.29 3.98
CA PHE A 463 -2.90 24.50 3.28
C PHE A 463 -4.00 25.55 3.08
N GLY A 464 -5.21 25.30 3.62
CA GLY A 464 -6.30 26.27 3.61
C GLY A 464 -7.34 26.10 2.51
N ASN A 465 -7.25 25.04 1.68
CA ASN A 465 -8.29 24.73 0.69
C ASN A 465 -9.23 23.60 1.16
N ALA A 466 -8.98 23.03 2.34
CA ALA A 466 -9.82 22.00 2.94
C ALA A 466 -11.23 22.56 3.23
N PRO A 467 -12.29 21.71 3.21
CA PRO A 467 -13.64 22.12 3.61
C PRO A 467 -13.66 22.82 4.98
N ALA A 468 -14.49 23.86 5.13
CA ALA A 468 -14.49 24.70 6.33
C ALA A 468 -14.78 23.95 7.65
N ASN A 469 -15.47 22.82 7.58
CA ASN A 469 -15.75 21.93 8.72
C ASN A 469 -14.69 20.87 8.97
N THR A 470 -13.51 20.99 8.35
CA THR A 470 -12.40 20.08 8.60
C THR A 470 -11.84 20.25 9.99
N ILE A 471 -11.83 19.17 10.77
CA ILE A 471 -11.26 19.08 12.10
C ILE A 471 -9.82 18.57 11.97
N ARG A 472 -8.87 19.27 12.54
CA ARG A 472 -7.49 18.81 12.69
C ARG A 472 -7.41 17.86 13.89
N ILE A 473 -7.07 16.60 13.63
CA ILE A 473 -6.97 15.55 14.65
C ILE A 473 -5.58 15.53 15.28
N ALA A 474 -4.55 15.80 14.47
CA ALA A 474 -3.17 15.84 14.92
C ALA A 474 -2.43 17.01 14.30
N HIS A 475 -1.48 17.57 15.07
CA HIS A 475 -0.57 18.63 14.64
C HIS A 475 0.84 18.27 15.10
N SER A 476 1.55 17.57 14.25
CA SER A 476 2.74 16.82 14.60
C SER A 476 4.02 17.56 14.21
N PRO A 477 4.84 18.02 15.18
CA PRO A 477 6.07 18.73 14.89
C PRO A 477 7.16 17.77 14.39
N TYR A 478 7.93 18.20 13.39
CA TYR A 478 9.11 17.50 12.90
C TYR A 478 10.24 18.46 12.55
N ARG A 479 11.48 17.98 12.57
CA ARG A 479 12.64 18.77 12.18
C ARG A 479 12.74 18.90 10.67
N TYR A 480 12.91 20.14 10.19
CA TYR A 480 13.17 20.46 8.78
C TYR A 480 14.32 21.46 8.68
N GLY A 481 15.50 21.00 8.27
CA GLY A 481 16.71 21.79 8.31
C GLY A 481 17.05 22.23 9.75
N LYS A 482 17.14 23.55 9.98
CA LYS A 482 17.36 24.13 11.33
C LYS A 482 16.06 24.48 12.06
N GLY A 483 14.89 24.34 11.41
CA GLY A 483 13.60 24.71 11.96
C GLY A 483 12.71 23.55 12.35
N ILE A 484 11.51 23.88 12.81
CA ILE A 484 10.41 22.95 13.07
C ILE A 484 9.30 23.27 12.06
N ARG A 485 8.72 22.22 11.46
CA ARG A 485 7.50 22.26 10.67
C ARG A 485 6.49 21.29 11.27
N TYR A 486 5.29 21.30 10.73
CA TYR A 486 4.19 20.48 11.23
C TYR A 486 3.54 19.68 10.10
N ALA A 487 3.06 18.51 10.45
CA ALA A 487 2.20 17.67 9.63
C ALA A 487 0.85 17.51 10.33
N ASP A 488 -0.23 17.33 9.55
CA ASP A 488 -1.58 17.31 10.09
C ASP A 488 -2.29 16.00 9.71
N MET A 489 -3.14 15.52 10.62
CA MET A 489 -4.16 14.49 10.40
C MET A 489 -5.52 15.17 10.50
N THR A 490 -6.47 14.80 9.64
CA THR A 490 -7.76 15.49 9.55
C THR A 490 -8.95 14.56 9.40
N VAL A 491 -10.13 15.06 9.77
CA VAL A 491 -11.42 14.47 9.44
C VAL A 491 -12.43 15.57 9.10
N TYR A 492 -13.27 15.33 8.11
CA TYR A 492 -14.45 16.17 7.86
C TYR A 492 -15.65 15.31 7.43
N THR A 493 -16.85 15.89 7.49
CA THR A 493 -18.07 15.28 6.98
C THR A 493 -18.51 16.07 5.74
N ALA A 494 -18.65 15.39 4.60
CA ALA A 494 -19.18 15.98 3.38
C ALA A 494 -20.67 16.28 3.49
N ASN A 495 -21.22 17.09 2.59
CA ASN A 495 -22.65 17.41 2.58
C ASN A 495 -23.56 16.18 2.40
N SER A 496 -23.06 15.13 1.79
CA SER A 496 -23.72 13.84 1.64
C SER A 496 -23.84 13.02 2.94
N GLY A 497 -23.14 13.43 4.00
CA GLY A 497 -22.93 12.66 5.22
C GLY A 497 -21.62 11.86 5.22
N ALA A 498 -20.98 11.63 4.07
CA ALA A 498 -19.76 10.86 3.96
C ALA A 498 -18.64 11.40 4.87
N THR A 499 -17.99 10.52 5.60
CA THR A 499 -16.80 10.85 6.40
C THR A 499 -15.55 10.78 5.54
N VAL A 500 -14.74 11.84 5.56
CA VAL A 500 -13.41 11.86 4.90
C VAL A 500 -12.34 12.00 5.97
N PHE A 501 -11.43 11.04 6.00
CA PHE A 501 -10.36 10.95 6.98
C PHE A 501 -9.01 10.84 6.28
N ALA A 502 -8.01 11.55 6.78
CA ALA A 502 -6.65 11.50 6.26
C ALA A 502 -5.62 11.44 7.38
N THR A 503 -4.71 10.46 7.32
CA THR A 503 -3.64 10.32 8.31
C THR A 503 -2.50 11.32 8.11
N GLY A 504 -2.31 11.83 6.89
CA GLY A 504 -1.20 12.72 6.55
C GLY A 504 0.19 12.11 6.78
N SER A 505 0.26 10.77 6.84
CA SER A 505 1.48 10.00 7.04
C SER A 505 1.44 8.70 6.27
N ILE A 506 2.47 8.45 5.46
CA ILE A 506 2.58 7.23 4.65
C ILE A 506 2.77 5.96 5.51
N GLN A 507 3.30 6.11 6.75
CA GLN A 507 3.69 5.02 7.64
C GLN A 507 2.57 4.50 8.54
N TRP A 508 1.35 5.04 8.46
CA TRP A 508 0.26 4.69 9.37
C TRP A 508 0.03 3.17 9.51
N SER A 509 0.01 2.44 8.40
CA SER A 509 -0.26 1.00 8.41
C SER A 509 0.80 0.17 9.14
N TRP A 510 2.00 0.72 9.38
CA TRP A 510 3.02 0.08 10.20
C TRP A 510 2.66 0.04 11.69
N GLY A 511 1.77 0.93 12.15
CA GLY A 511 1.18 0.89 13.47
C GLY A 511 0.12 -0.20 13.63
N LEU A 512 -0.40 -0.73 12.53
CA LEU A 512 -1.46 -1.72 12.51
C LEU A 512 -0.96 -3.16 12.43
N ASP A 513 0.13 -3.39 11.66
CA ASP A 513 0.71 -4.72 11.46
C ASP A 513 2.24 -4.63 11.29
N ASP A 514 2.96 -5.60 11.82
CA ASP A 514 4.43 -5.63 11.89
C ASP A 514 5.11 -6.33 10.72
N TYR A 515 4.42 -6.58 9.62
CA TYR A 515 5.08 -7.10 8.43
C TYR A 515 6.27 -6.21 8.04
N ASN A 516 7.40 -6.82 7.63
CA ASN A 516 8.70 -6.17 7.36
C ASN A 516 9.49 -5.68 8.59
N ALA A 517 9.01 -5.86 9.81
CA ALA A 517 9.79 -5.62 11.03
C ALA A 517 10.34 -6.95 11.59
N PRO A 518 11.56 -6.98 12.10
CA PRO A 518 12.57 -5.90 12.14
C PRO A 518 13.45 -5.83 10.88
N GLN A 519 13.15 -6.56 9.81
CA GLN A 519 14.02 -6.79 8.65
C GLN A 519 14.35 -5.50 7.88
N LEU A 520 13.36 -4.67 7.61
CA LEU A 520 13.51 -3.43 6.84
C LEU A 520 13.25 -2.17 7.68
N ARG A 521 12.57 -2.29 8.80
CA ARG A 521 12.21 -1.20 9.70
C ARG A 521 12.09 -1.70 11.15
N PRO A 522 12.20 -0.83 12.17
CA PRO A 522 11.80 -1.18 13.52
C PRO A 522 10.29 -1.47 13.59
N SER A 523 9.85 -2.21 14.62
CA SER A 523 8.43 -2.28 14.99
C SER A 523 7.98 -0.93 15.53
N VAL A 524 6.83 -0.47 15.04
CA VAL A 524 6.09 0.69 15.53
C VAL A 524 4.62 0.31 15.75
N LEU A 525 4.36 -0.97 16.03
CA LEU A 525 3.01 -1.48 16.30
C LEU A 525 2.41 -0.70 17.48
N ASN A 526 1.18 -0.18 17.28
CA ASN A 526 0.59 0.77 18.20
C ASN A 526 -0.90 0.47 18.41
N ALA A 527 -1.28 0.16 19.64
CA ALA A 527 -2.65 -0.21 20.00
C ALA A 527 -3.64 0.97 19.82
N ASP A 528 -3.20 2.20 20.10
CA ASP A 528 -4.04 3.39 19.93
C ASP A 528 -4.28 3.70 18.44
N ALA A 529 -3.27 3.53 17.57
CA ALA A 529 -3.46 3.63 16.13
C ALA A 529 -4.45 2.58 15.61
N GLN A 530 -4.42 1.36 16.13
CA GLN A 530 -5.40 0.32 15.81
C GLN A 530 -6.81 0.69 16.30
N ALA A 531 -6.95 1.24 17.52
CA ALA A 531 -8.24 1.69 18.07
C ALA A 531 -8.81 2.85 17.24
N ILE A 532 -8.01 3.88 16.96
CA ILE A 532 -8.40 5.01 16.08
C ILE A 532 -8.88 4.48 14.72
N THR A 533 -8.18 3.51 14.13
CA THR A 533 -8.55 2.94 12.83
C THR A 533 -9.90 2.21 12.91
N ARG A 534 -10.15 1.44 13.99
CA ARG A 534 -11.48 0.81 14.21
C ARG A 534 -12.59 1.85 14.36
N ASN A 535 -12.35 2.92 15.11
CA ASN A 535 -13.34 3.97 15.35
C ASN A 535 -13.70 4.70 14.03
N ILE A 536 -12.70 5.01 13.20
CA ILE A 536 -12.91 5.58 11.87
C ILE A 536 -13.73 4.64 10.99
N PHE A 537 -13.39 3.35 10.93
CA PHE A 537 -14.15 2.41 10.11
C PHE A 537 -15.57 2.23 10.64
N ALA A 538 -15.77 2.13 11.95
CA ALA A 538 -17.10 2.10 12.54
C ALA A 538 -17.94 3.31 12.10
N LYS A 539 -17.35 4.51 12.09
CA LYS A 539 -18.00 5.73 11.61
C LYS A 539 -18.31 5.69 10.11
N MET A 540 -17.36 5.21 9.29
CA MET A 540 -17.51 5.16 7.82
C MET A 540 -18.55 4.15 7.36
N VAL A 541 -18.67 3.00 8.01
CA VAL A 541 -19.55 1.91 7.56
C VAL A 541 -20.92 1.92 8.23
N SER A 542 -21.13 2.75 9.25
CA SER A 542 -22.42 2.89 9.93
C SER A 542 -23.42 3.79 9.18
N GLN A 543 -23.01 4.41 8.09
CA GLN A 543 -23.82 5.33 7.28
C GLN A 543 -24.67 4.62 6.23
#